data_7a4e7d911d027b4903e21727c1883350
#
_entry.id   7a4e7d911d027b4903e21727c1883350
#
_cell.length_a   1.000
_cell.length_b   1.000
_cell.length_c   1.000
_cell.angle_alpha   90.00
_cell.angle_beta   90.00
_cell.angle_gamma   90.00
#
_symmetry.space_group_name_H-M   'P 1'
#
loop_
_entity.id
_entity.type
_entity.pdbx_description
1 polymer ?
#
loop_
_entity_poly.entity_id
_entity_poly.type
_entity_poly.pdbx_seq_one_letter_code
_entity_poly.pdbx_strand_id
1 'polypeptide(L)'
;NRTPQLYYGTEVLMNGTKEVTDGNVRKDFPGGFAGDKHNCFTKEGRTDAEEAMFNWTSQLLHWRQGNDVIAKGSQTQFIPYKGVYVIARQYGGKSVMTIINGKRSDNELDVKRYAEIIGTHTTARDVITGATVDLTKNIHLTQRQSLIIEF
;
A
#
# COMPACT_ATOMS: atom_id res chain seq x y z
N ASN A 1 -5.36 16.75 -3.61
CA ASN A 1 -4.18 16.34 -2.80
C ASN A 1 -4.50 16.49 -1.32
N ARG A 2 -4.50 15.41 -0.56
CA ARG A 2 -4.69 15.42 0.89
C ARG A 2 -3.52 14.70 1.54
N THR A 3 -3.10 15.15 2.72
CA THR A 3 -2.10 14.47 3.52
C THR A 3 -2.74 13.21 4.12
N PRO A 4 -2.20 12.02 3.87
CA PRO A 4 -2.68 10.81 4.53
C PRO A 4 -2.31 10.85 6.01
N GLN A 5 -3.20 10.36 6.86
CA GLN A 5 -2.96 10.17 8.27
C GLN A 5 -3.06 8.68 8.58
N LEU A 6 -1.96 8.09 9.07
CA LEU A 6 -1.97 6.74 9.61
C LEU A 6 -2.30 6.81 11.10
N TYR A 7 -3.27 6.01 11.54
CA TYR A 7 -3.56 5.87 12.95
C TYR A 7 -2.55 4.93 13.59
N TYR A 8 -2.12 5.25 14.82
CA TYR A 8 -1.14 4.44 15.54
C TYR A 8 -1.60 2.98 15.65
N GLY A 9 -0.66 2.06 15.57
CA GLY A 9 -0.91 0.63 15.62
C GLY A 9 -1.36 0.01 14.29
N THR A 10 -1.61 0.82 13.23
CA THR A 10 -1.85 0.27 11.89
C THR A 10 -0.67 -0.57 11.43
N GLU A 11 0.53 -0.14 11.72
CA GLU A 11 1.81 -0.79 11.37
C GLU A 11 2.04 -2.12 12.10
N VAL A 12 1.27 -2.41 13.15
CA VAL A 12 1.35 -3.65 13.94
C VAL A 12 -0.01 -4.36 14.04
N LEU A 13 -0.90 -4.11 13.09
CA LEU A 13 -2.20 -4.77 12.98
C LEU A 13 -3.12 -4.60 14.19
N MET A 14 -2.97 -3.52 14.98
CA MET A 14 -3.91 -3.26 16.06
C MET A 14 -5.34 -3.19 15.52
N ASN A 15 -6.25 -3.82 16.21
CA ASN A 15 -7.66 -3.86 15.85
C ASN A 15 -8.57 -3.58 17.05
N GLY A 16 -9.81 -3.22 16.76
CA GLY A 16 -10.84 -3.00 17.77
C GLY A 16 -12.18 -2.77 17.11
N THR A 17 -13.25 -2.83 17.91
CA THR A 17 -14.61 -2.53 17.44
C THR A 17 -15.31 -1.58 18.38
N LYS A 18 -16.06 -0.62 17.82
CA LYS A 18 -16.92 0.29 18.57
C LYS A 18 -18.14 -0.40 19.18
N GLU A 19 -18.48 -1.59 18.72
CA GLU A 19 -19.57 -2.39 19.29
C GLU A 19 -19.32 -2.74 20.76
N VAL A 20 -18.06 -2.81 21.19
CA VAL A 20 -17.69 -3.02 22.59
C VAL A 20 -17.70 -1.69 23.33
N THR A 21 -16.79 -0.80 23.02
CA THR A 21 -16.67 0.57 23.55
C THR A 21 -15.78 1.41 22.65
N ASP A 22 -15.85 2.74 22.80
CA ASP A 22 -14.89 3.65 22.14
C ASP A 22 -13.45 3.40 22.61
N GLY A 23 -13.23 2.96 23.85
CA GLY A 23 -11.91 2.57 24.36
C GLY A 23 -11.35 1.35 23.66
N ASN A 24 -12.19 0.42 23.15
CA ASN A 24 -11.72 -0.76 22.44
C ASN A 24 -10.99 -0.41 21.13
N VAL A 25 -11.31 0.71 20.49
CA VAL A 25 -10.61 1.20 19.28
C VAL A 25 -9.50 2.20 19.58
N ARG A 26 -9.25 2.50 20.88
CA ARG A 26 -8.23 3.42 21.35
C ARG A 26 -7.36 2.78 22.44
N LYS A 27 -7.06 1.51 22.26
CA LYS A 27 -6.20 0.74 23.18
C LYS A 27 -4.80 1.35 23.23
N ASP A 28 -4.08 1.15 24.31
CA ASP A 28 -2.66 1.44 24.38
C ASP A 28 -1.90 0.68 23.31
N PHE A 29 -0.82 1.27 22.80
CA PHE A 29 0.07 0.55 21.88
C PHE A 29 0.72 -0.62 22.64
N PRO A 30 0.77 -1.83 22.04
CA PRO A 30 1.29 -2.99 22.74
C PRO A 30 2.77 -2.83 23.12
N GLY A 31 3.06 -2.80 24.40
CA GLY A 31 4.42 -2.65 24.96
C GLY A 31 4.68 -1.26 25.52
N GLY A 32 5.79 -1.15 26.25
CA GLY A 32 6.28 0.10 26.85
C GLY A 32 5.94 0.25 28.32
N PHE A 33 5.06 -0.58 28.89
CA PHE A 33 4.74 -0.56 30.32
C PHE A 33 5.34 -1.75 31.06
N ALA A 34 5.64 -1.57 32.33
CA ALA A 34 6.13 -2.64 33.19
C ALA A 34 5.08 -3.77 33.27
N GLY A 35 5.49 -4.99 32.94
CA GLY A 35 4.62 -6.17 32.95
C GLY A 35 3.90 -6.48 31.65
N ASP A 36 4.07 -5.68 30.61
CA ASP A 36 3.55 -6.01 29.29
C ASP A 36 4.12 -7.33 28.78
N LYS A 37 3.22 -8.24 28.42
CA LYS A 37 3.58 -9.56 27.86
C LYS A 37 3.84 -9.52 26.36
N HIS A 38 3.39 -8.47 25.68
CA HIS A 38 3.51 -8.25 24.26
C HIS A 38 4.10 -6.87 24.03
N ASN A 39 5.15 -6.79 23.23
CA ASN A 39 5.88 -5.54 22.98
C ASN A 39 6.16 -5.33 21.49
N CYS A 40 5.31 -4.55 20.83
CA CYS A 40 5.47 -4.25 19.40
C CYS A 40 6.54 -3.19 19.09
N PHE A 41 7.17 -2.58 20.10
CA PHE A 41 8.30 -1.68 19.86
C PHE A 41 9.57 -2.40 19.42
N THR A 42 9.71 -3.68 19.76
CA THR A 42 10.88 -4.48 19.38
C THR A 42 10.50 -5.57 18.39
N LYS A 43 11.46 -5.97 17.56
CA LYS A 43 11.26 -7.05 16.59
C LYS A 43 10.90 -8.37 17.27
N GLU A 44 11.58 -8.67 18.37
CA GLU A 44 11.39 -9.91 19.15
C GLU A 44 10.03 -9.99 19.81
N GLY A 45 9.41 -8.83 20.06
CA GLY A 45 8.08 -8.76 20.67
C GLY A 45 6.93 -8.77 19.66
N ARG A 46 7.21 -8.60 18.37
CA ARG A 46 6.21 -8.69 17.29
C ARG A 46 5.99 -10.14 16.86
N THR A 47 4.76 -10.49 16.56
CA THR A 47 4.45 -11.73 15.83
C THR A 47 4.92 -11.61 14.38
N ASP A 48 5.02 -12.74 13.66
CA ASP A 48 5.41 -12.74 12.24
C ASP A 48 4.50 -11.85 11.38
N ALA A 49 3.20 -11.84 11.65
CA ALA A 49 2.24 -11.01 10.93
C ALA A 49 2.43 -9.51 11.21
N GLU A 50 2.66 -9.14 12.46
CA GLU A 50 2.95 -7.76 12.87
C GLU A 50 4.27 -7.27 12.29
N GLU A 51 5.30 -8.12 12.32
CA GLU A 51 6.61 -7.83 11.72
C GLU A 51 6.49 -7.63 10.20
N ALA A 52 5.73 -8.48 9.52
CA ALA A 52 5.49 -8.34 8.08
C ALA A 52 4.79 -7.01 7.75
N MET A 53 3.74 -6.63 8.51
CA MET A 53 3.04 -5.36 8.32
C MET A 53 3.93 -4.16 8.66
N PHE A 54 4.69 -4.25 9.73
CA PHE A 54 5.64 -3.20 10.13
C PHE A 54 6.67 -2.93 9.03
N ASN A 55 7.29 -3.99 8.51
CA ASN A 55 8.28 -3.88 7.45
C ASN A 55 7.69 -3.34 6.14
N TRP A 56 6.50 -3.81 5.76
CA TRP A 56 5.79 -3.30 4.58
C TRP A 56 5.47 -1.81 4.71
N THR A 57 4.93 -1.41 5.87
CA THR A 57 4.58 -0.01 6.15
C THR A 57 5.84 0.89 6.16
N SER A 58 6.89 0.43 6.83
CA SER A 58 8.18 1.13 6.90
C SER A 58 8.77 1.34 5.50
N GLN A 59 8.83 0.28 4.70
CA GLN A 59 9.37 0.33 3.34
C GLN A 59 8.56 1.30 2.45
N LEU A 60 7.24 1.23 2.52
CA LEU A 60 6.36 2.14 1.77
C LEU A 60 6.57 3.60 2.16
N LEU A 61 6.67 3.89 3.46
CA LEU A 61 6.85 5.26 3.94
C LEU A 61 8.23 5.82 3.60
N HIS A 62 9.29 5.01 3.71
CA HIS A 62 10.63 5.42 3.30
C HIS A 62 10.72 5.68 1.80
N TRP A 63 10.14 4.79 0.97
CA TRP A 63 10.06 5.03 -0.47
C TRP A 63 9.28 6.31 -0.80
N ARG A 64 8.18 6.57 -0.08
CA ARG A 64 7.36 7.77 -0.27
C ARG A 64 8.10 9.04 0.11
N GLN A 65 8.95 8.98 1.14
CA GLN A 65 9.73 10.11 1.60
C GLN A 65 10.73 10.54 0.51
N GLY A 66 10.66 11.81 0.11
CA GLY A 66 11.52 12.33 -0.95
C GLY A 66 11.13 11.93 -2.39
N ASN A 67 10.02 11.20 -2.58
CA ASN A 67 9.52 10.86 -3.91
C ASN A 67 8.74 12.04 -4.51
N ASP A 68 9.36 12.74 -5.45
CA ASP A 68 8.77 13.91 -6.11
C ASP A 68 7.50 13.59 -6.90
N VAL A 69 7.37 12.38 -7.45
CA VAL A 69 6.15 11.97 -8.14
C VAL A 69 4.96 11.96 -7.17
N ILE A 70 5.18 11.49 -5.95
CA ILE A 70 4.15 11.46 -4.91
C ILE A 70 3.89 12.87 -4.35
N ALA A 71 4.94 13.66 -4.14
CA ALA A 71 4.83 14.97 -3.51
C ALA A 71 4.27 16.04 -4.46
N LYS A 72 4.73 16.06 -5.71
CA LYS A 72 4.48 17.14 -6.69
C LYS A 72 3.63 16.70 -7.88
N GLY A 73 3.47 15.37 -8.09
CA GLY A 73 2.83 14.81 -9.29
C GLY A 73 1.36 15.19 -9.44
N SER A 74 0.95 15.39 -10.68
CA SER A 74 -0.47 15.41 -11.04
C SER A 74 -1.10 14.06 -10.75
N GLN A 75 -2.36 14.06 -10.34
CA GLN A 75 -3.07 12.83 -9.98
C GLN A 75 -4.17 12.54 -10.99
N THR A 76 -4.17 11.33 -11.52
CA THR A 76 -5.26 10.75 -12.31
C THR A 76 -5.89 9.61 -11.54
N GLN A 77 -7.20 9.68 -11.35
CA GLN A 77 -7.98 8.64 -10.68
C GLN A 77 -8.90 7.98 -11.70
N PHE A 78 -8.81 6.66 -11.82
CA PHE A 78 -9.65 5.90 -12.72
C PHE A 78 -10.93 5.41 -12.03
N ILE A 79 -12.03 5.38 -12.78
CA ILE A 79 -13.27 4.74 -12.32
C ILE A 79 -12.96 3.26 -12.07
N PRO A 80 -13.30 2.70 -10.88
CA PRO A 80 -13.08 1.29 -10.59
C PRO A 80 -13.70 0.39 -11.68
N TYR A 81 -12.94 -0.60 -12.14
CA TYR A 81 -13.39 -1.52 -13.17
C TYR A 81 -13.12 -2.97 -12.77
N LYS A 82 -14.13 -3.82 -12.92
CA LYS A 82 -14.08 -5.24 -12.54
C LYS A 82 -13.53 -5.51 -11.12
N GLY A 83 -13.74 -4.56 -10.19
CA GLY A 83 -13.27 -4.68 -8.81
C GLY A 83 -11.81 -4.27 -8.62
N VAL A 84 -11.16 -3.69 -9.62
CA VAL A 84 -9.82 -3.08 -9.52
C VAL A 84 -9.97 -1.56 -9.46
N TYR A 85 -9.30 -0.95 -8.50
CA TYR A 85 -9.16 0.50 -8.38
C TYR A 85 -7.73 0.90 -8.71
N VAL A 86 -7.59 1.94 -9.54
CA VAL A 86 -6.28 2.47 -9.95
C VAL A 86 -6.23 3.97 -9.75
N ILE A 87 -5.14 4.43 -9.17
CA ILE A 87 -4.76 5.83 -9.08
C ILE A 87 -3.33 5.98 -9.58
N ALA A 88 -3.08 6.99 -10.40
CA ALA A 88 -1.75 7.28 -10.93
C ALA A 88 -1.27 8.68 -10.52
N ARG A 89 0.03 8.86 -10.44
CA ARG A 89 0.69 10.15 -10.32
C ARG A 89 1.82 10.26 -11.33
N GLN A 90 2.00 11.47 -11.90
CA GLN A 90 3.02 11.73 -12.91
C GLN A 90 3.75 13.05 -12.61
N TYR A 91 5.08 13.02 -12.66
CA TYR A 91 5.94 14.18 -12.49
C TYR A 91 7.31 13.96 -13.14
N GLY A 92 7.77 14.95 -13.92
CA GLY A 92 9.11 14.93 -14.50
C GLY A 92 9.39 13.72 -15.41
N GLY A 93 8.40 13.24 -16.15
CA GLY A 93 8.52 12.07 -17.02
C GLY A 93 8.48 10.72 -16.30
N LYS A 94 8.24 10.73 -14.97
CA LYS A 94 8.09 9.51 -14.15
C LYS A 94 6.64 9.32 -13.76
N SER A 95 6.25 8.07 -13.60
CA SER A 95 4.90 7.67 -13.21
C SER A 95 4.92 6.72 -12.02
N VAL A 96 3.92 6.83 -11.18
CA VAL A 96 3.60 5.86 -10.13
C VAL A 96 2.15 5.46 -10.30
N MET A 97 1.86 4.17 -10.34
CA MET A 97 0.50 3.63 -10.31
C MET A 97 0.28 2.79 -9.06
N THR A 98 -0.78 3.09 -8.32
CA THR A 98 -1.26 2.27 -7.22
C THR A 98 -2.49 1.50 -7.71
N ILE A 99 -2.43 0.20 -7.65
CA ILE A 99 -3.42 -0.74 -8.19
C ILE A 99 -3.94 -1.58 -7.02
N ILE A 100 -5.25 -1.59 -6.80
CA ILE A 100 -5.87 -2.28 -5.66
C ILE A 100 -6.90 -3.26 -6.18
N ASN A 101 -6.70 -4.56 -5.93
CA ASN A 101 -7.72 -5.57 -6.13
C ASN A 101 -8.68 -5.59 -4.94
N GLY A 102 -9.88 -5.07 -5.12
CA GLY A 102 -10.92 -5.05 -4.08
C GLY A 102 -11.61 -6.40 -3.84
N LYS A 103 -11.36 -7.43 -4.67
CA LYS A 103 -12.00 -8.75 -4.57
C LYS A 103 -11.30 -9.66 -3.57
N ARG A 104 -12.06 -10.64 -3.06
CA ARG A 104 -11.55 -11.78 -2.28
C ARG A 104 -11.14 -12.96 -3.15
N SER A 105 -10.85 -12.71 -4.42
CA SER A 105 -10.36 -13.68 -5.41
C SER A 105 -9.32 -13.01 -6.28
N ASP A 106 -8.54 -13.81 -6.95
CA ASP A 106 -7.58 -13.34 -7.96
C ASP A 106 -8.30 -12.60 -9.08
N ASN A 107 -7.60 -11.70 -9.73
CA ASN A 107 -8.13 -10.80 -10.73
C ASN A 107 -7.05 -10.45 -11.77
N GLU A 108 -7.47 -9.82 -12.84
CA GLU A 108 -6.60 -9.35 -13.91
C GLU A 108 -6.80 -7.84 -14.11
N LEU A 109 -5.68 -7.11 -14.16
CA LEU A 109 -5.68 -5.73 -14.63
C LEU A 109 -5.47 -5.71 -16.14
N ASP A 110 -6.43 -5.16 -16.87
CA ASP A 110 -6.27 -4.87 -18.29
C ASP A 110 -5.38 -3.62 -18.47
N VAL A 111 -4.12 -3.86 -18.81
CA VAL A 111 -3.10 -2.80 -18.97
C VAL A 111 -3.49 -1.77 -20.03
N LYS A 112 -4.16 -2.19 -21.11
CA LYS A 112 -4.55 -1.31 -22.22
C LYS A 112 -5.49 -0.19 -21.77
N ARG A 113 -6.26 -0.42 -20.71
CA ARG A 113 -7.16 0.59 -20.13
C ARG A 113 -6.40 1.81 -19.57
N TYR A 114 -5.14 1.67 -19.27
CA TYR A 114 -4.29 2.67 -18.62
C TYR A 114 -3.19 3.20 -19.55
N ALA A 115 -3.37 3.02 -20.86
CA ALA A 115 -2.40 3.41 -21.89
C ALA A 115 -2.01 4.90 -21.82
N GLU A 116 -2.92 5.79 -21.39
CA GLU A 116 -2.63 7.22 -21.23
C GLU A 116 -1.59 7.53 -20.15
N ILE A 117 -1.44 6.64 -19.15
CA ILE A 117 -0.41 6.75 -18.09
C ILE A 117 0.83 5.95 -18.46
N ILE A 118 0.65 4.74 -18.98
CA ILE A 118 1.72 3.79 -19.30
C ILE A 118 2.53 4.26 -20.52
N GLY A 119 1.87 4.89 -21.51
CA GLY A 119 2.53 5.38 -22.72
C GLY A 119 3.23 4.23 -23.46
N THR A 120 4.52 4.42 -23.72
CA THR A 120 5.39 3.45 -24.41
C THR A 120 6.19 2.54 -23.47
N HIS A 121 6.00 2.67 -22.16
CA HIS A 121 6.70 1.81 -21.20
C HIS A 121 6.25 0.35 -21.32
N THR A 122 7.22 -0.55 -21.39
CA THR A 122 6.99 -2.00 -21.47
C THR A 122 7.19 -2.71 -20.14
N THR A 123 7.85 -2.05 -19.19
CA THR A 123 8.13 -2.58 -17.86
C THR A 123 7.96 -1.51 -16.79
N ALA A 124 7.68 -1.95 -15.56
CA ALA A 124 7.68 -1.13 -14.36
C ALA A 124 8.41 -1.88 -13.23
N ARG A 125 8.71 -1.19 -12.14
CA ARG A 125 9.25 -1.79 -10.91
C ARG A 125 8.17 -1.81 -9.83
N ASP A 126 7.93 -2.96 -9.22
CA ASP A 126 7.16 -3.05 -7.98
C ASP A 126 7.95 -2.38 -6.84
N VAL A 127 7.35 -1.42 -6.20
CA VAL A 127 7.97 -0.61 -5.15
C VAL A 127 8.31 -1.43 -3.90
N ILE A 128 7.50 -2.43 -3.58
CA ILE A 128 7.67 -3.22 -2.36
C ILE A 128 8.65 -4.37 -2.56
N THR A 129 8.50 -5.11 -3.65
CA THR A 129 9.32 -6.30 -3.89
C THR A 129 10.58 -6.01 -4.72
N GLY A 130 10.60 -4.88 -5.43
CA GLY A 130 11.65 -4.55 -6.40
C GLY A 130 11.55 -5.34 -7.71
N ALA A 131 10.57 -6.21 -7.84
CA ALA A 131 10.41 -7.07 -9.02
C ALA A 131 10.02 -6.25 -10.26
N THR A 132 10.46 -6.74 -11.43
CA THR A 132 10.02 -6.19 -12.71
C THR A 132 8.62 -6.65 -13.05
N VAL A 133 7.75 -5.71 -13.40
CA VAL A 133 6.37 -5.95 -13.85
C VAL A 133 6.30 -5.70 -15.36
N ASP A 134 5.82 -6.69 -16.11
CA ASP A 134 5.62 -6.61 -17.56
C ASP A 134 4.33 -5.84 -17.87
N LEU A 135 4.46 -4.68 -18.53
CA LEU A 135 3.34 -3.82 -18.93
C LEU A 135 2.81 -4.11 -20.34
N THR A 136 3.36 -5.10 -21.04
CA THR A 136 2.91 -5.48 -22.40
C THR A 136 1.70 -6.42 -22.39
N LYS A 137 1.38 -6.99 -21.23
CA LYS A 137 0.28 -7.93 -21.01
C LYS A 137 -0.50 -7.59 -19.75
N ASN A 138 -1.67 -8.22 -19.57
CA ASN A 138 -2.44 -8.08 -18.34
C ASN A 138 -1.63 -8.47 -17.12
N ILE A 139 -1.84 -7.74 -16.02
CA ILE A 139 -1.16 -7.99 -14.74
C ILE A 139 -2.08 -8.86 -13.87
N HIS A 140 -1.58 -10.03 -13.49
CA HIS A 140 -2.25 -10.87 -12.49
C HIS A 140 -2.18 -10.22 -11.11
N LEU A 141 -3.31 -10.17 -10.41
CA LEU A 141 -3.44 -9.64 -9.07
C LEU A 141 -4.02 -10.72 -8.16
N THR A 142 -3.34 -11.05 -7.10
CA THR A 142 -3.89 -11.96 -6.09
C THR A 142 -5.03 -11.30 -5.31
N GLN A 143 -5.80 -12.09 -4.57
CA GLN A 143 -6.90 -11.58 -3.74
C GLN A 143 -6.42 -10.44 -2.81
N ARG A 144 -7.19 -9.36 -2.75
CA ARG A 144 -6.92 -8.19 -1.88
C ARG A 144 -5.54 -7.55 -2.06
N GLN A 145 -4.83 -7.86 -3.13
CA GLN A 145 -3.50 -7.30 -3.38
C GLN A 145 -3.56 -5.80 -3.61
N SER A 146 -2.61 -5.10 -2.99
CA SER A 146 -2.21 -3.75 -3.35
C SER A 146 -0.84 -3.83 -4.03
N LEU A 147 -0.76 -3.37 -5.27
CA LEU A 147 0.46 -3.33 -6.08
C LEU A 147 0.79 -1.86 -6.38
N ILE A 148 2.02 -1.45 -6.08
CA ILE A 148 2.49 -0.10 -6.38
C ILE A 148 3.67 -0.24 -7.34
N ILE A 149 3.53 0.33 -8.52
CA ILE A 149 4.54 0.28 -9.57
C ILE A 149 5.02 1.67 -9.98
N GLU A 150 6.29 1.78 -10.30
CA GLU A 150 6.92 2.99 -10.82
C GLU A 150 7.64 2.74 -12.14
N PHE A 151 7.62 3.72 -13.03
CA PHE A 151 8.25 3.68 -14.36
C PHE A 151 8.44 5.08 -14.93
#